data_ad87c7fffb917096efe70595e8655576
#
_entry.id   ad87c7fffb917096efe70595e8655576
#
_cell.length_a   1.000
_cell.length_b   1.000
_cell.length_c   1.000
_cell.angle_alpha   90.00
_cell.angle_beta   90.00
_cell.angle_gamma   90.00
#
_symmetry.space_group_name_H-M   'P 1'
#
loop_
_entity.id
_entity.type
_entity.pdbx_description
1 polymer ?
#
loop_
_entity_poly.entity_id
_entity_poly.type
_entity_poly.pdbx_seq_one_letter_code
_entity_poly.pdbx_strand_id
1 'polypeptide(L)'
;MEKIKTTLIGAGYRGKQLLQFLQNFPFFEVMAVADPYIEETDIPEIVCYNNGEEDYLNMLDRHKPELVFITSPWQCHVNHAIQCVERQCHIALEIKGGLYLDEYQPLIDLAEQKNCRVFPLENTLFRRDILALCNMVNAGVFGEIIYMRGGYRHDLRSLLLDDSGNIGHRGKTESVWRSKFYQSENGDLYPTHGLAPLCMIAGINRTDHFKSLTSLASKSAGLLQRIKDLGGDTNVEIRMGDIISTQIETEKGILI
;
A
#
# COMPACT_ATOMS: atom_id res chain seq x y z
N MET A 1 14.88 -5.66 26.49
CA MET A 1 14.74 -6.28 25.14
C MET A 1 15.51 -5.40 24.20
N GLU A 2 16.38 -5.96 23.38
CA GLU A 2 17.10 -5.19 22.36
C GLU A 2 16.11 -4.64 21.33
N LYS A 3 16.29 -3.38 20.92
CA LYS A 3 15.41 -2.78 19.94
C LYS A 3 15.78 -3.23 18.53
N ILE A 4 14.79 -3.41 17.67
CA ILE A 4 14.99 -3.74 16.26
C ILE A 4 15.49 -2.49 15.52
N LYS A 5 16.66 -2.58 14.92
CA LYS A 5 17.24 -1.50 14.09
C LYS A 5 16.44 -1.32 12.82
N THR A 6 15.84 -0.16 12.66
CA THR A 6 14.92 0.11 11.56
C THR A 6 15.30 1.34 10.75
N THR A 7 14.95 1.33 9.48
CA THR A 7 14.99 2.51 8.61
C THR A 7 13.67 2.63 7.84
N LEU A 8 13.44 3.81 7.25
CA LEU A 8 12.24 4.09 6.47
C LEU A 8 12.63 4.63 5.10
N ILE A 9 12.01 4.11 4.04
CA ILE A 9 12.12 4.59 2.66
C ILE A 9 10.79 5.21 2.24
N GLY A 10 10.81 6.52 1.93
CA GLY A 10 9.63 7.29 1.58
C GLY A 10 9.03 8.01 2.79
N ALA A 11 9.22 9.33 2.85
CA ALA A 11 8.76 10.19 3.94
C ALA A 11 7.63 11.15 3.50
N GLY A 12 6.79 10.71 2.58
CA GLY A 12 5.55 11.38 2.24
C GLY A 12 4.57 11.40 3.43
N TYR A 13 3.32 11.79 3.17
CA TYR A 13 2.30 11.90 4.24
C TYR A 13 2.21 10.62 5.10
N ARG A 14 2.11 9.45 4.46
CA ARG A 14 2.02 8.17 5.15
C ARG A 14 3.30 7.81 5.90
N GLY A 15 4.46 8.04 5.27
CA GLY A 15 5.76 7.77 5.87
C GLY A 15 5.99 8.60 7.13
N LYS A 16 5.67 9.91 7.12
CA LYS A 16 5.78 10.78 8.30
C LYS A 16 4.90 10.32 9.46
N GLN A 17 3.65 9.87 9.18
CA GLN A 17 2.78 9.31 10.22
C GLN A 17 3.36 8.03 10.83
N LEU A 18 3.85 7.13 9.99
CA LEU A 18 4.45 5.88 10.45
C LEU A 18 5.72 6.15 11.26
N LEU A 19 6.55 7.09 10.81
CA LEU A 19 7.76 7.49 11.50
C LEU A 19 7.49 7.98 12.94
N GLN A 20 6.49 8.84 13.10
CA GLN A 20 6.06 9.31 14.43
C GLN A 20 5.62 8.15 15.33
N PHE A 21 4.90 7.17 14.76
CA PHE A 21 4.52 5.97 15.50
C PHE A 21 5.75 5.15 15.92
N LEU A 22 6.68 4.89 15.00
CA LEU A 22 7.87 4.08 15.23
C LEU A 22 8.80 4.70 16.29
N GLN A 23 8.99 6.03 16.27
CA GLN A 23 9.79 6.74 17.27
C GLN A 23 9.24 6.58 18.70
N ASN A 24 7.91 6.51 18.83
CA ASN A 24 7.25 6.37 20.13
C ASN A 24 7.05 4.91 20.55
N PHE A 25 7.36 3.94 19.69
CA PHE A 25 7.15 2.53 19.99
C PHE A 25 8.43 1.89 20.54
N PRO A 26 8.39 1.29 21.74
CA PRO A 26 9.60 0.93 22.49
C PRO A 26 10.44 -0.17 21.85
N PHE A 27 9.92 -0.89 20.85
CA PHE A 27 10.59 -2.02 20.22
C PHE A 27 11.46 -1.63 19.02
N PHE A 28 11.34 -0.41 18.51
CA PHE A 28 12.09 0.04 17.34
C PHE A 28 13.15 1.08 17.69
N GLU A 29 14.28 1.00 17.00
CA GLU A 29 15.32 2.04 16.94
C GLU A 29 15.35 2.57 15.51
N VAL A 30 14.76 3.72 15.28
CA VAL A 30 14.75 4.36 13.95
C VAL A 30 16.09 5.05 13.73
N MET A 31 16.91 4.51 12.84
CA MET A 31 18.28 4.97 12.59
C MET A 31 18.35 6.05 11.52
N ALA A 32 17.58 5.95 10.47
CA ALA A 32 17.63 6.84 9.33
C ALA A 32 16.36 6.79 8.49
N VAL A 33 16.16 7.81 7.66
CA VAL A 33 15.07 7.93 6.68
C VAL A 33 15.64 8.34 5.33
N ALA A 34 15.16 7.73 4.26
CA ALA A 34 15.50 8.09 2.89
C ALA A 34 14.26 8.59 2.12
N ASP A 35 14.33 9.81 1.61
CA ASP A 35 13.34 10.39 0.70
C ASP A 35 13.97 11.57 -0.03
N PRO A 36 13.94 11.64 -1.38
CA PRO A 36 14.60 12.71 -2.13
C PRO A 36 14.04 14.11 -1.88
N TYR A 37 12.89 14.21 -1.22
CA TYR A 37 12.20 15.47 -0.97
C TYR A 37 12.07 15.84 0.51
N ILE A 38 12.66 15.05 1.41
CA ILE A 38 12.63 15.35 2.84
C ILE A 38 13.66 16.41 3.18
N GLU A 39 13.31 17.32 4.07
CA GLU A 39 14.24 18.26 4.67
C GLU A 39 14.63 17.80 6.09
N GLU A 40 15.87 18.04 6.51
CA GLU A 40 16.34 17.66 7.86
C GLU A 40 15.52 18.30 8.98
N THR A 41 14.95 19.48 8.71
CA THR A 41 14.05 20.19 9.63
C THR A 41 12.72 19.48 9.87
N ASP A 42 12.30 18.59 8.94
CA ASP A 42 11.05 17.84 9.05
C ASP A 42 11.11 16.77 10.15
N ILE A 43 12.30 16.22 10.41
CA ILE A 43 12.52 15.10 11.33
C ILE A 43 13.83 15.29 12.11
N PRO A 44 13.91 16.30 12.99
CA PRO A 44 15.07 16.51 13.82
C PRO A 44 15.42 15.23 14.59
N GLU A 45 16.72 14.97 14.77
CA GLU A 45 17.29 13.80 15.46
C GLU A 45 17.36 12.49 14.63
N ILE A 46 16.90 12.47 13.37
CA ILE A 46 17.05 11.30 12.49
C ILE A 46 17.93 11.65 11.30
N VAL A 47 18.82 10.74 10.94
CA VAL A 47 19.70 10.91 9.78
C VAL A 47 18.88 10.84 8.50
N CYS A 48 18.95 11.89 7.68
CA CYS A 48 18.25 11.97 6.39
C CYS A 48 19.17 11.61 5.23
N TYR A 49 18.62 10.87 4.28
CA TYR A 49 19.22 10.54 3.00
C TYR A 49 18.34 11.12 1.90
N ASN A 50 18.74 12.24 1.32
CA ASN A 50 17.94 13.02 0.37
C ASN A 50 18.72 13.46 -0.89
N ASN A 51 19.87 12.84 -1.17
CA ASN A 51 20.69 13.14 -2.34
C ASN A 51 20.25 12.40 -3.61
N GLY A 52 18.94 12.39 -3.90
CA GLY A 52 18.36 11.75 -5.06
C GLY A 52 17.60 10.45 -4.74
N GLU A 53 17.04 9.87 -5.79
CA GLU A 53 16.12 8.73 -5.65
C GLU A 53 16.80 7.45 -5.16
N GLU A 54 18.10 7.31 -5.38
CA GLU A 54 18.88 6.11 -5.00
C GLU A 54 19.64 6.25 -3.67
N ASP A 55 19.53 7.38 -2.98
CA ASP A 55 20.28 7.61 -1.74
C ASP A 55 19.87 6.64 -0.60
N TYR A 56 18.71 5.99 -0.74
CA TYR A 56 18.30 4.91 0.15
C TYR A 56 19.28 3.72 0.13
N LEU A 57 20.00 3.48 -0.96
CA LEU A 57 21.02 2.43 -1.03
C LEU A 57 22.19 2.75 -0.09
N ASN A 58 22.65 4.01 -0.09
CA ASN A 58 23.68 4.47 0.85
C ASN A 58 23.22 4.32 2.30
N MET A 59 21.94 4.62 2.58
CA MET A 59 21.33 4.42 3.90
C MET A 59 21.39 2.95 4.31
N LEU A 60 20.96 2.05 3.45
CA LEU A 60 20.94 0.61 3.72
C LEU A 60 22.34 0.07 3.97
N ASP A 61 23.31 0.43 3.12
CA ASP A 61 24.69 -0.05 3.21
C ASP A 61 25.40 0.46 4.46
N ARG A 62 25.11 1.70 4.88
CA ARG A 62 25.72 2.32 6.07
C ARG A 62 25.12 1.79 7.37
N HIS A 63 23.78 1.70 7.46
CA HIS A 63 23.11 1.41 8.72
C HIS A 63 22.83 -0.09 8.92
N LYS A 64 22.77 -0.87 7.83
CA LYS A 64 22.50 -2.32 7.86
C LYS A 64 21.31 -2.65 8.76
N PRO A 65 20.12 -2.09 8.50
CA PRO A 65 18.96 -2.28 9.36
C PRO A 65 18.49 -3.74 9.32
N GLU A 66 17.87 -4.19 10.43
CA GLU A 66 17.21 -5.50 10.48
C GLU A 66 15.84 -5.47 9.78
N LEU A 67 15.14 -4.32 9.84
CA LEU A 67 13.81 -4.11 9.28
C LEU A 67 13.74 -2.77 8.54
N VAL A 68 13.19 -2.79 7.35
CA VAL A 68 12.97 -1.58 6.55
C VAL A 68 11.47 -1.36 6.34
N PHE A 69 10.98 -0.18 6.69
CA PHE A 69 9.63 0.25 6.35
C PHE A 69 9.65 0.95 5.00
N ILE A 70 8.83 0.50 4.04
CA ILE A 70 8.76 1.06 2.70
C ILE A 70 7.40 1.71 2.50
N THR A 71 7.40 3.03 2.35
CA THR A 71 6.22 3.89 2.16
C THR A 71 6.41 4.86 0.98
N SER A 72 7.31 4.52 0.08
CA SER A 72 7.56 5.23 -1.18
C SER A 72 6.37 5.17 -2.14
N PRO A 73 6.38 5.84 -3.30
CA PRO A 73 5.35 5.67 -4.33
C PRO A 73 5.23 4.22 -4.81
N TRP A 74 4.02 3.79 -5.18
CA TRP A 74 3.71 2.39 -5.52
C TRP A 74 4.64 1.77 -6.57
N GLN A 75 5.01 2.53 -7.59
CA GLN A 75 5.92 2.05 -8.65
C GLN A 75 7.33 1.74 -8.17
N CYS A 76 7.72 2.21 -6.97
CA CYS A 76 9.03 1.98 -6.39
C CYS A 76 9.03 0.81 -5.40
N HIS A 77 7.87 0.37 -4.92
CA HIS A 77 7.73 -0.56 -3.80
C HIS A 77 8.53 -1.84 -3.98
N VAL A 78 8.31 -2.56 -5.09
CA VAL A 78 8.95 -3.86 -5.31
C VAL A 78 10.45 -3.72 -5.54
N ASN A 79 10.88 -2.70 -6.29
CA ASN A 79 12.32 -2.46 -6.48
C ASN A 79 13.02 -2.15 -5.15
N HIS A 80 12.46 -1.26 -4.34
CA HIS A 80 13.01 -0.97 -3.00
C HIS A 80 13.01 -2.22 -2.11
N ALA A 81 11.95 -3.03 -2.19
CA ALA A 81 11.86 -4.28 -1.44
C ALA A 81 12.97 -5.27 -1.84
N ILE A 82 13.19 -5.47 -3.13
CA ILE A 82 14.26 -6.32 -3.66
C ILE A 82 15.63 -5.85 -3.14
N GLN A 83 15.92 -4.54 -3.24
CA GLN A 83 17.19 -3.98 -2.78
C GLN A 83 17.42 -4.17 -1.26
N CYS A 84 16.35 -4.12 -0.47
CA CYS A 84 16.42 -4.41 0.96
C CYS A 84 16.68 -5.90 1.22
N VAL A 85 15.97 -6.80 0.51
CA VAL A 85 16.15 -8.25 0.68
C VAL A 85 17.54 -8.71 0.23
N GLU A 86 18.10 -8.15 -0.83
CA GLU A 86 19.47 -8.42 -1.25
C GLU A 86 20.49 -8.15 -0.14
N ARG A 87 20.20 -7.16 0.72
CA ARG A 87 20.99 -6.78 1.91
C ARG A 87 20.56 -7.49 3.19
N GLN A 88 19.75 -8.55 3.06
CA GLN A 88 19.25 -9.36 4.19
C GLN A 88 18.39 -8.58 5.20
N CYS A 89 17.71 -7.53 4.76
CA CYS A 89 16.76 -6.81 5.58
C CYS A 89 15.37 -7.45 5.50
N HIS A 90 14.68 -7.57 6.63
CA HIS A 90 13.24 -7.80 6.65
C HIS A 90 12.50 -6.56 6.19
N ILE A 91 11.28 -6.70 5.68
CA ILE A 91 10.53 -5.60 5.08
C ILE A 91 9.14 -5.50 5.69
N ALA A 92 8.74 -4.28 6.00
CA ALA A 92 7.36 -3.88 6.22
C ALA A 92 6.93 -2.97 5.06
N LEU A 93 6.14 -3.52 4.13
CA LEU A 93 5.80 -2.88 2.86
C LEU A 93 4.41 -2.27 2.93
N GLU A 94 4.31 -0.98 2.66
CA GLU A 94 3.00 -0.29 2.57
C GLU A 94 2.19 -0.86 1.39
N ILE A 95 0.90 -0.82 1.54
CA ILE A 95 -0.01 -1.31 0.52
C ILE A 95 -0.04 -0.32 -0.67
N LYS A 96 -0.21 -0.80 -1.87
CA LYS A 96 -0.66 -2.18 -2.20
C LYS A 96 0.48 -3.19 -2.40
N GLY A 97 1.71 -2.87 -2.20
CA GLY A 97 2.85 -3.66 -2.65
C GLY A 97 3.20 -3.31 -4.10
N GLY A 98 3.33 -4.28 -5.00
CA GLY A 98 3.60 -4.06 -6.43
C GLY A 98 2.39 -3.59 -7.24
N LEU A 99 2.63 -3.22 -8.48
CA LEU A 99 1.61 -2.81 -9.44
C LEU A 99 1.10 -3.97 -10.30
N TYR A 100 1.99 -4.86 -10.67
CA TYR A 100 1.72 -5.98 -11.58
C TYR A 100 2.06 -7.31 -10.92
N LEU A 101 1.38 -8.36 -11.34
CA LEU A 101 1.51 -9.68 -10.72
C LEU A 101 2.91 -10.28 -10.90
N ASP A 102 3.55 -10.06 -12.03
CA ASP A 102 4.88 -10.56 -12.36
C ASP A 102 6.02 -9.92 -11.55
N GLU A 103 5.77 -8.78 -10.90
CA GLU A 103 6.74 -8.15 -9.99
C GLU A 103 6.93 -8.95 -8.69
N TYR A 104 5.89 -9.68 -8.26
CA TYR A 104 5.89 -10.31 -6.95
C TYR A 104 6.74 -11.59 -6.91
N GLN A 105 6.75 -12.40 -7.98
CA GLN A 105 7.45 -13.68 -7.96
C GLN A 105 8.95 -13.52 -7.71
N PRO A 106 9.68 -12.60 -8.38
CA PRO A 106 11.09 -12.35 -8.08
C PRO A 106 11.35 -11.92 -6.63
N LEU A 107 10.46 -11.10 -6.05
CA LEU A 107 10.56 -10.68 -4.65
C LEU A 107 10.35 -11.85 -3.68
N ILE A 108 9.36 -12.71 -3.95
CA ILE A 108 9.06 -13.88 -3.12
C ILE A 108 10.24 -14.85 -3.14
N ASP A 109 10.71 -15.22 -4.34
CA ASP A 109 11.82 -16.16 -4.51
C ASP A 109 13.09 -15.66 -3.81
N LEU A 110 13.38 -14.37 -3.95
CA LEU A 110 14.55 -13.76 -3.29
C LEU A 110 14.39 -13.73 -1.78
N ALA A 111 13.21 -13.39 -1.28
CA ALA A 111 12.92 -13.35 0.15
C ALA A 111 13.05 -14.74 0.79
N GLU A 112 12.57 -15.78 0.13
CA GLU A 112 12.74 -17.17 0.56
C GLU A 112 14.22 -17.58 0.54
N GLN A 113 14.93 -17.30 -0.55
CA GLN A 113 16.36 -17.60 -0.67
C GLN A 113 17.20 -16.93 0.43
N LYS A 114 16.88 -15.69 0.78
CA LYS A 114 17.59 -14.89 1.78
C LYS A 114 17.06 -15.09 3.20
N ASN A 115 16.01 -15.90 3.39
CA ASN A 115 15.29 -16.06 4.65
C ASN A 115 14.81 -14.71 5.26
N CYS A 116 14.38 -13.79 4.38
CA CYS A 116 13.80 -12.52 4.76
C CYS A 116 12.28 -12.61 4.87
N ARG A 117 11.70 -11.76 5.70
CA ARG A 117 10.24 -11.63 5.85
C ARG A 117 9.78 -10.38 5.09
N VAL A 118 8.72 -10.53 4.32
CA VAL A 118 8.00 -9.43 3.67
C VAL A 118 6.63 -9.33 4.32
N PHE A 119 6.39 -8.28 5.07
CA PHE A 119 5.16 -8.06 5.80
C PHE A 119 4.37 -6.91 5.18
N PRO A 120 3.17 -7.15 4.63
CA PRO A 120 2.30 -6.10 4.12
C PRO A 120 1.67 -5.31 5.28
N LEU A 121 1.73 -3.98 5.20
CA LEU A 121 1.19 -3.08 6.22
C LEU A 121 -0.33 -2.85 6.05
N GLU A 122 -1.09 -3.93 5.85
CA GLU A 122 -2.55 -3.87 5.74
C GLU A 122 -3.19 -3.72 7.11
N ASN A 123 -3.51 -2.49 7.48
CA ASN A 123 -3.98 -2.14 8.81
C ASN A 123 -5.44 -2.55 9.10
N THR A 124 -6.27 -2.77 8.07
CA THR A 124 -7.67 -3.16 8.27
C THR A 124 -7.82 -4.54 8.89
N LEU A 125 -6.84 -5.43 8.72
CA LEU A 125 -6.81 -6.75 9.36
C LEU A 125 -6.83 -6.69 10.89
N PHE A 126 -6.30 -5.61 11.47
CA PHE A 126 -6.13 -5.46 12.92
C PHE A 126 -7.22 -4.60 13.58
N ARG A 127 -8.25 -4.25 12.83
CA ARG A 127 -9.42 -3.57 13.39
C ARG A 127 -10.17 -4.49 14.35
N ARG A 128 -10.65 -3.93 15.47
CA ARG A 128 -11.36 -4.71 16.50
C ARG A 128 -12.62 -5.42 15.98
N ASP A 129 -13.37 -4.77 15.09
CA ASP A 129 -14.55 -5.35 14.45
C ASP A 129 -14.19 -6.53 13.54
N ILE A 130 -13.10 -6.43 12.76
CA ILE A 130 -12.62 -7.53 11.91
C ILE A 130 -12.13 -8.70 12.76
N LEU A 131 -11.34 -8.45 13.81
CA LEU A 131 -10.90 -9.49 14.74
C LEU A 131 -12.07 -10.16 15.46
N ALA A 132 -13.11 -9.39 15.83
CA ALA A 132 -14.33 -9.93 16.41
C ALA A 132 -15.07 -10.83 15.42
N LEU A 133 -15.22 -10.42 14.16
CA LEU A 133 -15.82 -11.23 13.10
C LEU A 133 -15.04 -12.54 12.89
N CYS A 134 -13.72 -12.51 12.85
CA CYS A 134 -12.91 -13.72 12.75
C CYS A 134 -13.17 -14.67 13.91
N ASN A 135 -13.22 -14.15 15.15
CA ASN A 135 -13.53 -14.97 16.32
C ASN A 135 -14.94 -15.58 16.26
N MET A 136 -15.94 -14.84 15.78
CA MET A 136 -17.30 -15.32 15.61
C MET A 136 -17.38 -16.43 14.54
N VAL A 137 -16.66 -16.28 13.42
CA VAL A 137 -16.57 -17.31 12.38
C VAL A 137 -15.92 -18.56 12.94
N ASN A 138 -14.78 -18.42 13.64
CA ASN A 138 -14.08 -19.55 14.26
C ASN A 138 -14.93 -20.27 15.32
N ALA A 139 -15.82 -19.55 15.99
CA ALA A 139 -16.79 -20.10 16.94
C ALA A 139 -18.03 -20.71 16.28
N GLY A 140 -18.12 -20.70 14.96
CA GLY A 140 -19.23 -21.28 14.20
C GLY A 140 -20.54 -20.48 14.28
N VAL A 141 -20.50 -19.21 14.73
CA VAL A 141 -21.71 -18.38 14.92
C VAL A 141 -22.50 -18.18 13.62
N PHE A 142 -21.78 -18.11 12.48
CA PHE A 142 -22.40 -17.92 11.16
C PHE A 142 -22.70 -19.21 10.42
N GLY A 143 -22.32 -20.39 10.98
CA GLY A 143 -22.37 -21.64 10.25
C GLY A 143 -21.38 -21.67 9.09
N GLU A 144 -21.78 -22.34 8.00
CA GLU A 144 -20.97 -22.43 6.78
C GLU A 144 -21.03 -21.09 6.02
N ILE A 145 -19.87 -20.53 5.72
CA ILE A 145 -19.77 -19.28 4.97
C ILE A 145 -19.86 -19.58 3.48
N ILE A 146 -20.89 -19.05 2.83
CA ILE A 146 -21.15 -19.23 1.39
C ILE A 146 -20.95 -17.92 0.61
N TYR A 147 -21.06 -16.78 1.28
CA TYR A 147 -20.96 -15.46 0.67
C TYR A 147 -20.38 -14.45 1.64
N MET A 148 -19.51 -13.58 1.13
CA MET A 148 -19.00 -12.43 1.86
C MET A 148 -18.96 -11.21 0.94
N ARG A 149 -19.02 -10.03 1.52
CA ARG A 149 -18.85 -8.76 0.79
C ARG A 149 -18.03 -7.78 1.59
N GLY A 150 -17.03 -7.22 0.95
CA GLY A 150 -16.21 -6.12 1.47
C GLY A 150 -16.08 -5.01 0.45
N GLY A 151 -15.47 -3.92 0.85
CA GLY A 151 -15.20 -2.83 -0.07
C GLY A 151 -14.51 -1.66 0.62
N TYR A 152 -13.80 -0.90 -0.19
CA TYR A 152 -13.18 0.35 0.21
C TYR A 152 -13.67 1.46 -0.70
N ARG A 153 -14.19 2.51 -0.11
CA ARG A 153 -14.68 3.70 -0.83
C ARG A 153 -14.02 4.93 -0.24
N HIS A 154 -13.29 5.65 -1.07
CA HIS A 154 -12.57 6.83 -0.65
C HIS A 154 -12.74 7.95 -1.68
N ASP A 155 -13.17 9.11 -1.24
CA ASP A 155 -13.17 10.30 -2.06
C ASP A 155 -11.78 10.91 -2.11
N LEU A 156 -11.09 10.70 -3.22
CA LEU A 156 -9.73 11.19 -3.45
C LEU A 156 -9.68 12.47 -4.31
N ARG A 157 -10.83 13.08 -4.63
CA ARG A 157 -10.87 14.28 -5.48
C ARG A 157 -10.03 15.42 -4.93
N SER A 158 -10.05 15.63 -3.63
CA SER A 158 -9.23 16.65 -2.96
C SER A 158 -7.72 16.33 -2.93
N LEU A 159 -7.35 15.07 -3.04
CA LEU A 159 -5.96 14.65 -3.16
C LEU A 159 -5.46 14.78 -4.60
N LEU A 160 -6.28 14.37 -5.57
CA LEU A 160 -5.89 14.29 -6.98
C LEU A 160 -5.89 15.64 -7.70
N LEU A 161 -6.75 16.58 -7.27
CA LEU A 161 -6.95 17.87 -7.91
C LEU A 161 -6.39 19.02 -7.05
N ASP A 162 -5.85 20.02 -7.71
CA ASP A 162 -5.64 21.33 -7.11
C ASP A 162 -6.93 22.15 -7.06
N ASP A 163 -6.85 23.36 -6.52
CA ASP A 163 -8.01 24.23 -6.36
C ASP A 163 -8.55 24.81 -7.69
N SER A 164 -7.78 24.68 -8.78
CA SER A 164 -8.16 25.06 -10.13
C SER A 164 -8.63 23.87 -10.99
N GLY A 165 -8.73 22.67 -10.41
CA GLY A 165 -9.16 21.46 -11.09
C GLY A 165 -8.08 20.80 -11.96
N ASN A 166 -6.80 21.14 -11.79
CA ASN A 166 -5.72 20.45 -12.48
C ASN A 166 -5.37 19.15 -11.76
N ILE A 167 -5.37 18.05 -12.49
CA ILE A 167 -5.03 16.75 -11.93
C ILE A 167 -3.51 16.58 -11.77
N GLY A 168 -3.08 16.06 -10.62
CA GLY A 168 -1.66 15.80 -10.35
C GLY A 168 -0.81 17.04 -10.05
N HIS A 169 -1.41 18.19 -9.81
CA HIS A 169 -0.70 19.47 -9.65
C HIS A 169 -0.48 19.91 -8.19
N ARG A 170 -0.77 19.07 -7.21
CA ARG A 170 -0.50 19.39 -5.79
C ARG A 170 0.96 19.11 -5.38
N GLY A 171 1.91 19.79 -6.05
CA GLY A 171 3.33 19.76 -5.71
C GLY A 171 3.98 18.37 -5.88
N LYS A 172 4.99 18.07 -5.06
CA LYS A 172 5.74 16.81 -5.06
C LYS A 172 5.12 15.77 -4.13
N THR A 173 3.80 15.74 -4.05
CA THR A 173 3.05 14.90 -3.14
C THR A 173 2.49 13.66 -3.83
N GLU A 174 1.78 12.84 -3.07
CA GLU A 174 1.04 11.68 -3.54
C GLU A 174 0.13 11.99 -4.75
N SER A 175 -0.39 13.22 -4.85
CA SER A 175 -1.15 13.70 -6.01
C SER A 175 -0.45 13.44 -7.34
N VAL A 176 0.85 13.75 -7.43
CA VAL A 176 1.62 13.69 -8.68
C VAL A 176 1.73 12.28 -9.24
N TRP A 177 2.15 11.32 -8.42
CA TRP A 177 2.33 9.95 -8.90
C TRP A 177 1.01 9.17 -8.96
N ARG A 178 0.09 9.38 -8.02
CA ARG A 178 -1.19 8.69 -7.99
C ARG A 178 -2.09 9.08 -9.16
N SER A 179 -2.10 10.34 -9.54
CA SER A 179 -2.89 10.84 -10.67
C SER A 179 -2.54 10.17 -12.00
N LYS A 180 -1.28 9.80 -12.20
CA LYS A 180 -0.85 9.06 -13.39
C LYS A 180 -1.60 7.74 -13.53
N PHE A 181 -1.82 7.01 -12.43
CA PHE A 181 -2.59 5.76 -12.45
C PHE A 181 -4.07 5.98 -12.76
N TYR A 182 -4.66 7.09 -12.30
CA TYR A 182 -6.05 7.42 -12.65
C TYR A 182 -6.22 7.75 -14.15
N GLN A 183 -5.16 8.26 -14.76
CA GLN A 183 -5.16 8.59 -16.20
C GLN A 183 -4.83 7.38 -17.08
N SER A 184 -3.99 6.44 -16.62
CA SER A 184 -3.49 5.34 -17.45
C SER A 184 -4.16 3.98 -17.18
N GLU A 185 -4.64 3.74 -15.96
CA GLU A 185 -5.16 2.44 -15.55
C GLU A 185 -6.69 2.44 -15.40
N ASN A 186 -7.29 1.25 -15.50
CA ASN A 186 -8.70 1.05 -15.21
C ASN A 186 -8.90 -0.27 -14.46
N GLY A 187 -8.70 -0.22 -13.15
CA GLY A 187 -8.80 -1.37 -12.27
C GLY A 187 -8.80 -0.94 -10.80
N ASP A 188 -9.00 -1.87 -9.88
CA ASP A 188 -8.98 -1.54 -8.46
C ASP A 188 -7.54 -1.27 -8.01
N LEU A 189 -7.21 0.00 -7.84
CA LEU A 189 -5.89 0.43 -7.37
C LEU A 189 -5.68 0.20 -5.86
N TYR A 190 -6.74 -0.11 -5.10
CA TYR A 190 -6.66 -0.19 -3.64
C TYR A 190 -7.55 -1.30 -3.05
N PRO A 191 -7.46 -2.55 -3.55
CA PRO A 191 -8.37 -3.63 -3.18
C PRO A 191 -8.15 -4.14 -1.75
N THR A 192 -6.94 -3.99 -1.22
CA THR A 192 -6.49 -4.69 -0.01
C THR A 192 -7.36 -4.38 1.21
N HIS A 193 -7.76 -3.14 1.42
CA HIS A 193 -8.59 -2.75 2.56
C HIS A 193 -9.97 -3.45 2.59
N GLY A 194 -10.53 -3.71 1.43
CA GLY A 194 -11.81 -4.43 1.32
C GLY A 194 -11.62 -5.95 1.28
N LEU A 195 -10.60 -6.42 0.59
CA LEU A 195 -10.39 -7.83 0.31
C LEU A 195 -9.64 -8.58 1.40
N ALA A 196 -8.59 -7.99 2.00
CA ALA A 196 -7.74 -8.69 2.94
C ALA A 196 -8.49 -9.22 4.19
N PRO A 197 -9.44 -8.47 4.80
CA PRO A 197 -10.27 -9.01 5.87
C PRO A 197 -11.09 -10.25 5.44
N LEU A 198 -11.62 -10.25 4.23
CA LEU A 198 -12.39 -11.37 3.70
C LEU A 198 -11.50 -12.58 3.44
N CYS A 199 -10.29 -12.37 2.91
CA CYS A 199 -9.28 -13.41 2.75
C CYS A 199 -8.90 -14.05 4.10
N MET A 200 -8.75 -13.25 5.14
CA MET A 200 -8.43 -13.75 6.48
C MET A 200 -9.58 -14.62 7.02
N ILE A 201 -10.82 -14.18 6.86
CA ILE A 201 -12.03 -14.92 7.29
C ILE A 201 -12.20 -16.21 6.48
N ALA A 202 -12.03 -16.18 5.16
CA ALA A 202 -12.13 -17.35 4.29
C ALA A 202 -10.95 -18.33 4.42
N GLY A 203 -9.87 -17.91 5.06
CA GLY A 203 -8.65 -18.73 5.17
C GLY A 203 -7.88 -18.86 3.84
N ILE A 204 -7.93 -17.84 2.99
CA ILE A 204 -7.23 -17.83 1.70
C ILE A 204 -5.72 -18.00 1.94
N ASN A 205 -5.10 -18.84 1.10
CA ASN A 205 -3.70 -19.31 1.20
C ASN A 205 -3.37 -20.12 2.47
N ARG A 206 -4.39 -20.53 3.23
CA ARG A 206 -4.24 -21.45 4.38
C ARG A 206 -5.07 -22.71 4.19
N THR A 207 -6.36 -22.55 4.02
CA THR A 207 -7.34 -23.63 3.91
C THR A 207 -8.20 -23.54 2.65
N ASP A 208 -8.14 -22.42 1.93
CA ASP A 208 -8.85 -22.16 0.69
C ASP A 208 -7.99 -21.33 -0.27
N HIS A 209 -8.36 -21.29 -1.56
CA HIS A 209 -7.66 -20.57 -2.62
C HIS A 209 -8.65 -19.87 -3.55
N PHE A 210 -8.19 -18.81 -4.22
CA PHE A 210 -8.96 -18.20 -5.29
C PHE A 210 -9.01 -19.13 -6.50
N LYS A 211 -10.20 -19.28 -7.06
CA LYS A 211 -10.45 -20.12 -8.26
C LYS A 211 -10.65 -19.25 -9.50
N SER A 212 -11.47 -18.21 -9.38
CA SER A 212 -11.76 -17.31 -10.49
C SER A 212 -12.03 -15.90 -10.00
N LEU A 213 -11.80 -14.92 -10.87
CA LEU A 213 -12.03 -13.51 -10.61
C LEU A 213 -12.63 -12.84 -11.84
N THR A 214 -13.67 -12.03 -11.63
CA THR A 214 -14.22 -11.14 -12.64
C THR A 214 -14.33 -9.74 -12.06
N SER A 215 -13.81 -8.75 -12.79
CA SER A 215 -13.82 -7.35 -12.34
C SER A 215 -14.35 -6.44 -13.43
N LEU A 216 -15.22 -5.53 -13.08
CA LEU A 216 -15.83 -4.55 -13.96
C LEU A 216 -15.66 -3.14 -13.40
N ALA A 217 -15.34 -2.21 -14.28
CA ALA A 217 -15.25 -0.80 -13.96
C ALA A 217 -16.43 -0.02 -14.53
N SER A 218 -16.95 0.93 -13.76
CA SER A 218 -17.89 1.92 -14.27
C SER A 218 -17.18 2.92 -15.20
N LYS A 219 -17.94 3.76 -15.87
CA LYS A 219 -17.36 4.95 -16.53
C LYS A 219 -16.78 5.91 -15.48
N SER A 220 -15.80 6.70 -15.89
CA SER A 220 -15.32 7.86 -15.13
C SER A 220 -16.28 9.04 -15.33
N ALA A 221 -16.90 9.52 -14.28
CA ALA A 221 -17.84 10.63 -14.32
C ALA A 221 -17.61 11.63 -13.17
N GLY A 222 -17.43 11.14 -11.95
CA GLY A 222 -17.34 11.98 -10.76
C GLY A 222 -16.09 12.85 -10.70
N LEU A 223 -14.93 12.30 -11.09
CA LEU A 223 -13.69 13.08 -11.15
C LEU A 223 -13.75 14.13 -12.27
N LEU A 224 -14.20 13.75 -13.46
CA LEU A 224 -14.38 14.69 -14.59
C LEU A 224 -15.38 15.82 -14.27
N GLN A 225 -16.50 15.49 -13.60
CA GLN A 225 -17.44 16.50 -13.17
C GLN A 225 -16.79 17.47 -12.16
N ARG A 226 -15.99 16.97 -11.23
CA ARG A 226 -15.29 17.82 -10.26
C ARG A 226 -14.25 18.73 -10.92
N ILE A 227 -13.52 18.24 -11.92
CA ILE A 227 -12.60 19.06 -12.74
C ILE A 227 -13.38 20.21 -13.39
N LYS A 228 -14.51 19.93 -14.01
CA LYS A 228 -15.38 20.92 -14.62
C LYS A 228 -15.88 21.96 -13.61
N ASP A 229 -16.33 21.51 -12.44
CA ASP A 229 -16.86 22.39 -11.38
C ASP A 229 -15.81 23.37 -10.84
N LEU A 230 -14.54 22.97 -10.90
CA LEU A 230 -13.38 23.81 -10.51
C LEU A 230 -12.85 24.68 -11.67
N GLY A 231 -13.39 24.55 -12.88
CA GLY A 231 -12.93 25.28 -14.05
C GLY A 231 -11.69 24.70 -14.73
N GLY A 232 -11.32 23.46 -14.42
CA GLY A 232 -10.19 22.75 -15.00
C GLY A 232 -10.44 22.25 -16.42
N ASP A 233 -9.40 21.68 -17.05
CA ASP A 233 -9.47 21.15 -18.41
C ASP A 233 -10.29 19.84 -18.47
N THR A 234 -11.44 19.90 -19.11
CA THR A 234 -12.34 18.75 -19.28
C THR A 234 -11.91 17.78 -20.39
N ASN A 235 -10.87 18.11 -21.18
CA ASN A 235 -10.32 17.22 -22.19
C ASN A 235 -9.30 16.23 -21.60
N VAL A 236 -9.00 16.33 -20.31
CA VAL A 236 -8.11 15.38 -19.64
C VAL A 236 -8.71 13.97 -19.69
N GLU A 237 -7.91 13.01 -20.11
CA GLU A 237 -8.31 11.60 -20.10
C GLU A 237 -8.22 11.04 -18.68
N ILE A 238 -9.33 10.49 -18.19
CA ILE A 238 -9.40 9.72 -16.95
C ILE A 238 -9.92 8.32 -17.31
N ARG A 239 -9.03 7.35 -17.27
CA ARG A 239 -9.36 5.95 -17.61
C ARG A 239 -9.97 5.20 -16.45
N MET A 240 -9.60 5.57 -15.21
CA MET A 240 -10.11 4.95 -13.99
C MET A 240 -11.62 5.14 -13.85
N GLY A 241 -12.37 4.06 -13.73
CA GLY A 241 -13.80 4.12 -13.41
C GLY A 241 -14.04 4.64 -11.99
N ASP A 242 -15.20 5.25 -11.77
CA ASP A 242 -15.57 5.76 -10.44
C ASP A 242 -15.80 4.62 -9.42
N ILE A 243 -16.26 3.47 -9.90
CA ILE A 243 -16.51 2.27 -9.10
C ILE A 243 -15.92 1.06 -9.82
N ILE A 244 -15.15 0.28 -9.08
CA ILE A 244 -14.72 -1.05 -9.49
C ILE A 244 -15.51 -2.08 -8.69
N SER A 245 -16.09 -3.06 -9.36
CA SER A 245 -16.80 -4.16 -8.73
C SER A 245 -16.16 -5.48 -9.14
N THR A 246 -15.71 -6.24 -8.16
CA THR A 246 -15.01 -7.49 -8.37
C THR A 246 -15.78 -8.62 -7.69
N GLN A 247 -15.90 -9.73 -8.38
CA GLN A 247 -16.41 -11.00 -7.82
C GLN A 247 -15.31 -12.05 -7.89
N ILE A 248 -15.13 -12.77 -6.80
CA ILE A 248 -14.15 -13.84 -6.67
C ILE A 248 -14.86 -15.10 -6.19
N GLU A 249 -14.64 -16.22 -6.90
CA GLU A 249 -15.03 -17.56 -6.46
C GLU A 249 -13.80 -18.25 -5.84
N THR A 250 -13.98 -18.87 -4.69
CA THR A 250 -12.94 -19.72 -4.08
C THR A 250 -13.10 -21.18 -4.47
N GLU A 251 -12.07 -22.01 -4.25
CA GLU A 251 -12.14 -23.44 -4.53
C GLU A 251 -13.17 -24.17 -3.67
N LYS A 252 -13.42 -23.69 -2.46
CA LYS A 252 -14.48 -24.22 -1.58
C LYS A 252 -15.88 -23.70 -1.92
N GLY A 253 -16.00 -22.85 -2.93
CA GLY A 253 -17.29 -22.33 -3.39
C GLY A 253 -17.80 -21.11 -2.62
N ILE A 254 -16.95 -20.43 -1.87
CA ILE A 254 -17.30 -19.13 -1.26
C ILE A 254 -17.29 -18.07 -2.37
N LEU A 255 -18.35 -17.27 -2.45
CA LEU A 255 -18.41 -16.10 -3.32
C LEU A 255 -18.07 -14.84 -2.51
N ILE A 256 -17.07 -14.07 -3.00
CA ILE A 256 -16.60 -12.83 -2.40
C ILE A 256 -16.88 -11.66 -3.34
#